data_b889e27886eb10e4200865861d5c4f46
#
_entry.id   b889e27886eb10e4200865861d5c4f46
#
_cell.length_a   1.000
_cell.length_b   1.000
_cell.length_c   1.000
_cell.angle_alpha   90.00
_cell.angle_beta   90.00
_cell.angle_gamma   90.00
#
_symmetry.space_group_name_H-M   'P 1'
#
loop_
_entity.id
_entity.type
_entity.pdbx_description
1 polymer ?
#
loop_
_entity_poly.entity_id
_entity_poly.type
_entity_poly.pdbx_seq_one_letter_code
_entity_poly.pdbx_strand_id
1 'polypeptide(L)'
;MLEKLAKQTAVYGISTIVVRFLSYLLTPYYTRVFGQETYGIVTDIYALIPLALTLLTMGMESSYFRFSAKAEEAGGDVKAAKRRLFATTWGVTSLAAAVFFLATAFFRDGIARMMGEAYVAHPEYVVWVGLIILFDVWACIPFSRLREQGRAMTFVGLKAMNVVLNVALAFGFGAAGLFATDFGVGW
;
A
#
# COMPACT_ATOMS: atom_id res chain seq x y z
N MET A 1 -28.27 -16.43 3.81
CA MET A 1 -27.11 -15.83 4.50
C MET A 1 -25.80 -16.30 3.91
N LEU A 2 -25.58 -17.60 3.76
CA LEU A 2 -24.39 -18.22 3.14
C LEU A 2 -24.13 -17.77 1.71
N GLU A 3 -25.15 -17.65 0.88
CA GLU A 3 -25.04 -17.21 -0.51
C GLU A 3 -24.50 -15.77 -0.63
N LYS A 4 -24.95 -14.86 0.24
CA LYS A 4 -24.45 -13.48 0.30
C LYS A 4 -22.99 -13.42 0.73
N LEU A 5 -22.60 -14.24 1.72
CA LEU A 5 -21.22 -14.37 2.17
C LEU A 5 -20.33 -14.96 1.05
N ALA A 6 -20.78 -16.04 0.39
CA ALA A 6 -20.05 -16.64 -0.72
C ALA A 6 -19.84 -15.64 -1.87
N LYS A 7 -20.87 -14.88 -2.25
CA LYS A 7 -20.79 -13.85 -3.28
C LYS A 7 -19.80 -12.74 -2.90
N GLN A 8 -19.83 -12.26 -1.66
CA GLN A 8 -18.88 -11.25 -1.19
C GLN A 8 -17.44 -11.78 -1.20
N THR A 9 -17.22 -12.99 -0.69
CA THR A 9 -15.90 -13.62 -0.68
C THR A 9 -15.36 -13.83 -2.11
N ALA A 10 -16.21 -14.27 -3.04
CA ALA A 10 -15.84 -14.41 -4.44
C ALA A 10 -15.44 -13.06 -5.06
N VAL A 11 -16.20 -12.00 -4.82
CA VAL A 11 -15.89 -10.65 -5.34
C VAL A 11 -14.55 -10.14 -4.79
N TYR A 12 -14.29 -10.29 -3.48
CA TYR A 12 -12.99 -9.91 -2.91
C TYR A 12 -11.83 -10.78 -3.42
N GLY A 13 -12.05 -12.08 -3.55
CA GLY A 13 -11.04 -13.02 -4.05
C GLY A 13 -10.66 -12.74 -5.50
N ILE A 14 -11.65 -12.63 -6.38
CA ILE A 14 -11.44 -12.35 -7.80
C ILE A 14 -10.77 -11.00 -7.99
N SER A 15 -11.21 -9.95 -7.28
CA SER A 15 -10.59 -8.62 -7.40
C SER A 15 -9.11 -8.63 -7.01
N THR A 16 -8.74 -9.40 -5.98
CA THR A 16 -7.35 -9.54 -5.54
C THR A 16 -6.51 -10.29 -6.57
N ILE A 17 -7.06 -11.34 -7.18
CA ILE A 17 -6.38 -12.11 -8.23
C ILE A 17 -6.15 -11.24 -9.48
N VAL A 18 -7.17 -10.51 -9.92
CA VAL A 18 -7.06 -9.60 -11.09
C VAL A 18 -5.99 -8.53 -10.86
N VAL A 19 -5.96 -7.90 -9.69
CA VAL A 19 -4.94 -6.89 -9.34
C VAL A 19 -3.53 -7.50 -9.41
N ARG A 20 -3.33 -8.68 -8.83
CA ARG A 20 -2.04 -9.37 -8.88
C ARG A 20 -1.64 -9.74 -10.30
N PHE A 21 -2.58 -10.26 -11.09
CA PHE A 21 -2.33 -10.63 -12.48
C PHE A 21 -1.90 -9.42 -13.32
N LEU A 22 -2.57 -8.28 -13.17
CA LEU A 22 -2.18 -7.02 -13.83
C LEU A 22 -0.78 -6.56 -13.39
N SER A 23 -0.44 -6.69 -12.12
CA SER A 23 0.91 -6.37 -11.64
C SER A 23 1.97 -7.29 -12.26
N TYR A 24 1.68 -8.58 -12.45
CA TYR A 24 2.58 -9.50 -13.15
C TYR A 24 2.77 -9.15 -14.63
N LEU A 25 1.71 -8.68 -15.31
CA LEU A 25 1.82 -8.23 -16.71
C LEU A 25 2.70 -7.00 -16.88
N LEU A 26 2.80 -6.17 -15.85
CA LEU A 26 3.69 -4.99 -15.86
C LEU A 26 5.17 -5.34 -15.69
N THR A 27 5.49 -6.49 -15.09
CA THR A 27 6.87 -6.91 -14.83
C THR A 27 7.74 -6.97 -16.11
N PRO A 28 7.33 -7.62 -17.23
CA PRO A 28 8.13 -7.63 -18.46
C PRO A 28 8.27 -6.23 -19.08
N TYR A 29 7.30 -5.35 -18.87
CA TYR A 29 7.39 -3.98 -19.33
C TYR A 29 8.43 -3.21 -18.52
N TYR A 30 8.40 -3.31 -17.21
CA TYR A 30 9.37 -2.63 -16.34
C TYR A 30 10.81 -3.11 -16.57
N THR A 31 11.02 -4.42 -16.74
CA THR A 31 12.36 -4.95 -17.00
C THR A 31 12.96 -4.49 -18.33
N ARG A 32 12.12 -4.20 -19.33
CA ARG A 32 12.58 -3.65 -20.61
C ARG A 32 12.88 -2.15 -20.54
N VAL A 33 12.08 -1.40 -19.75
CA VAL A 33 12.20 0.06 -19.68
C VAL A 33 13.31 0.48 -18.71
N PHE A 34 13.42 -0.18 -17.55
CA PHE A 34 14.36 0.24 -16.50
C PHE A 34 15.75 -0.43 -16.56
N GLY A 35 15.92 -1.45 -17.37
CA GLY A 35 17.16 -2.27 -17.32
C GLY A 35 17.23 -3.12 -16.02
N GLN A 36 18.24 -4.00 -15.95
CA GLN A 36 18.33 -4.96 -14.83
C GLN A 36 18.70 -4.32 -13.49
N GLU A 37 19.56 -3.32 -13.53
CA GLU A 37 20.09 -2.68 -12.32
C GLU A 37 19.02 -1.84 -11.61
N THR A 38 18.32 -0.99 -12.34
CA THR A 38 17.22 -0.16 -11.80
C THR A 38 16.03 -1.02 -11.36
N TYR A 39 15.74 -2.11 -12.10
CA TYR A 39 14.69 -3.04 -11.71
C TYR A 39 15.02 -3.77 -10.40
N GLY A 40 16.30 -4.03 -10.11
CA GLY A 40 16.76 -4.55 -8.81
C GLY A 40 16.36 -3.63 -7.66
N ILE A 41 16.64 -2.33 -7.77
CA ILE A 41 16.25 -1.32 -6.77
C ILE A 41 14.73 -1.31 -6.51
N VAL A 42 13.94 -1.33 -7.59
CA VAL A 42 12.48 -1.38 -7.50
C VAL A 42 12.01 -2.64 -6.76
N THR A 43 12.62 -3.79 -7.03
CA THR A 43 12.27 -5.06 -6.39
C THR A 43 12.59 -5.05 -4.90
N ASP A 44 13.73 -4.51 -4.50
CA ASP A 44 14.12 -4.35 -3.10
C ASP A 44 13.13 -3.46 -2.33
N ILE A 45 12.74 -2.34 -2.94
CA ILE A 45 11.72 -1.44 -2.39
C ILE A 45 10.40 -2.19 -2.18
N TYR A 46 9.93 -2.93 -3.20
CA TYR A 46 8.68 -3.70 -3.08
C TYR A 46 8.76 -4.83 -2.05
N ALA A 47 9.93 -5.33 -1.73
CA ALA A 47 10.11 -6.31 -0.65
C ALA A 47 10.05 -5.66 0.74
N LEU A 48 10.54 -4.43 0.88
CA LEU A 48 10.53 -3.70 2.15
C LEU A 48 9.13 -3.19 2.55
N ILE A 49 8.31 -2.78 1.58
CA ILE A 49 6.97 -2.22 1.84
C ILE A 49 6.09 -3.16 2.67
N PRO A 50 5.87 -4.45 2.32
CA PRO A 50 5.04 -5.36 3.11
C PRO A 50 5.57 -5.60 4.52
N LEU A 51 6.90 -5.65 4.69
CA LEU A 51 7.53 -5.79 5.99
C LEU A 51 7.23 -4.60 6.89
N ALA A 52 7.49 -3.39 6.38
CA ALA A 52 7.21 -2.15 7.10
C ALA A 52 5.71 -2.00 7.41
N LEU A 53 4.84 -2.32 6.44
CA LEU A 53 3.38 -2.30 6.62
C LEU A 53 2.95 -3.21 7.78
N THR A 54 3.46 -4.44 7.84
CA THR A 54 3.14 -5.40 8.90
C THR A 54 3.60 -4.89 10.27
N LEU A 55 4.80 -4.33 10.36
CA LEU A 55 5.34 -3.76 11.60
C LEU A 55 4.55 -2.54 12.07
N LEU A 56 4.22 -1.61 11.17
CA LEU A 56 3.54 -0.37 11.51
C LEU A 56 2.05 -0.56 11.83
N THR A 57 1.40 -1.50 11.17
CA THR A 57 -0.01 -1.81 11.45
C THR A 57 -0.19 -2.66 12.71
N MET A 58 0.83 -3.40 13.15
CA MET A 58 0.83 -4.22 14.39
C MET A 58 -0.44 -5.09 14.55
N GLY A 59 -0.99 -5.60 13.46
CA GLY A 59 -2.25 -6.37 13.51
C GLY A 59 -3.50 -5.55 13.86
N MET A 60 -3.44 -4.22 13.80
CA MET A 60 -4.56 -3.32 14.09
C MET A 60 -5.77 -3.59 13.19
N GLU A 61 -5.56 -4.10 11.98
CA GLU A 61 -6.63 -4.52 11.10
C GLU A 61 -7.48 -5.65 11.72
N SER A 62 -6.82 -6.71 12.18
CA SER A 62 -7.49 -7.84 12.86
C SER A 62 -8.17 -7.41 14.15
N SER A 63 -7.50 -6.55 14.92
CA SER A 63 -8.06 -5.96 16.15
C SER A 63 -9.31 -5.13 15.85
N TYR A 64 -9.28 -4.33 14.78
CA TYR A 64 -10.42 -3.53 14.34
C TYR A 64 -11.65 -4.41 14.05
N PHE A 65 -11.51 -5.50 13.29
CA PHE A 65 -12.61 -6.43 13.02
C PHE A 65 -13.14 -7.09 14.28
N ARG A 66 -12.27 -7.55 15.17
CA ARG A 66 -12.64 -8.19 16.43
C ARG A 66 -13.43 -7.26 17.35
N PHE A 67 -12.94 -6.03 17.54
CA PHE A 67 -13.63 -5.06 18.41
C PHE A 67 -14.91 -4.50 17.76
N SER A 68 -14.98 -4.41 16.43
CA SER A 68 -16.20 -4.05 15.72
C SER A 68 -17.31 -5.08 15.94
N ALA A 69 -17.00 -6.38 15.84
CA ALA A 69 -17.95 -7.45 16.13
C ALA A 69 -18.39 -7.44 17.60
N LYS A 70 -17.45 -7.26 18.54
CA LYS A 70 -17.77 -7.17 19.96
C LYS A 70 -18.66 -5.97 20.29
N ALA A 71 -18.51 -4.84 19.58
CA ALA A 71 -19.39 -3.68 19.76
C ALA A 71 -20.81 -3.95 19.27
N GLU A 72 -21.00 -4.80 18.26
CA GLU A 72 -22.32 -5.27 17.82
C GLU A 72 -22.99 -6.17 18.86
N GLU A 73 -22.24 -7.10 19.45
CA GLU A 73 -22.73 -8.02 20.48
C GLU A 73 -23.12 -7.31 21.78
N ALA A 74 -22.37 -6.27 22.16
CA ALA A 74 -22.61 -5.53 23.40
C ALA A 74 -23.89 -4.67 23.38
N GLY A 75 -24.42 -4.37 22.21
CA GLY A 75 -25.60 -3.52 22.05
C GLY A 75 -25.32 -2.05 22.37
N GLY A 76 -26.37 -1.28 22.63
CA GLY A 76 -26.26 0.16 22.89
C GLY A 76 -26.04 0.98 21.62
N ASP A 77 -25.32 2.10 21.72
CA ASP A 77 -24.99 2.91 20.52
C ASP A 77 -23.79 2.33 19.74
N VAL A 78 -24.07 1.27 18.98
CA VAL A 78 -23.10 0.58 18.14
C VAL A 78 -22.41 1.53 17.15
N LYS A 79 -23.14 2.53 16.62
CA LYS A 79 -22.57 3.49 15.65
C LYS A 79 -21.51 4.37 16.30
N ALA A 80 -21.78 4.88 17.50
CA ALA A 80 -20.81 5.69 18.23
C ALA A 80 -19.59 4.86 18.65
N ALA A 81 -19.79 3.61 19.11
CA ALA A 81 -18.71 2.71 19.47
C ALA A 81 -17.78 2.41 18.27
N LYS A 82 -18.34 2.05 17.13
CA LYS A 82 -17.57 1.81 15.89
C LYS A 82 -16.86 3.06 15.37
N ARG A 83 -17.48 4.24 15.50
CA ARG A 83 -16.84 5.50 15.12
C ARG A 83 -15.63 5.81 16.00
N ARG A 84 -15.74 5.62 17.31
CA ARG A 84 -14.62 5.79 18.26
C ARG A 84 -13.52 4.79 17.97
N LEU A 85 -13.86 3.52 17.77
CA LEU A 85 -12.91 2.46 17.42
C LEU A 85 -12.13 2.82 16.16
N PHE A 86 -12.84 3.24 15.10
CA PHE A 86 -12.20 3.69 13.86
C PHE A 86 -11.23 4.86 14.10
N ALA A 87 -11.70 5.91 14.79
CA ALA A 87 -10.89 7.10 15.03
C ALA A 87 -9.63 6.78 15.83
N THR A 88 -9.74 5.94 16.86
CA THR A 88 -8.60 5.54 17.69
C THR A 88 -7.62 4.67 16.90
N THR A 89 -8.10 3.64 16.22
CA THR A 89 -7.25 2.71 15.47
C THR A 89 -6.53 3.44 14.33
N TRP A 90 -7.28 4.24 13.56
CA TRP A 90 -6.71 5.03 12.47
C TRP A 90 -5.75 6.12 12.96
N GLY A 91 -6.06 6.77 14.09
CA GLY A 91 -5.18 7.77 14.69
C GLY A 91 -3.85 7.17 15.14
N VAL A 92 -3.87 6.03 15.82
CA VAL A 92 -2.64 5.36 16.28
C VAL A 92 -1.79 4.88 15.11
N THR A 93 -2.38 4.22 14.11
CA THR A 93 -1.64 3.77 12.93
C THR A 93 -1.10 4.92 12.10
N SER A 94 -1.87 6.02 11.96
CA SER A 94 -1.43 7.23 11.26
C SER A 94 -0.27 7.92 11.97
N LEU A 95 -0.32 7.99 13.31
CA LEU A 95 0.78 8.54 14.10
C LEU A 95 2.05 7.71 13.96
N ALA A 96 1.93 6.38 14.05
CA ALA A 96 3.06 5.47 13.87
C ALA A 96 3.69 5.62 12.47
N ALA A 97 2.85 5.70 11.43
CA ALA A 97 3.31 5.91 10.05
C ALA A 97 3.98 7.28 9.86
N ALA A 98 3.43 8.33 10.46
CA ALA A 98 4.02 9.68 10.40
C ALA A 98 5.38 9.73 11.09
N VAL A 99 5.50 9.13 12.28
CA VAL A 99 6.79 9.03 13.01
C VAL A 99 7.81 8.23 12.19
N PHE A 100 7.40 7.12 11.61
CA PHE A 100 8.26 6.33 10.73
C PHE A 100 8.73 7.14 9.52
N PHE A 101 7.82 7.85 8.84
CA PHE A 101 8.16 8.69 7.69
C PHE A 101 9.14 9.81 8.08
N LEU A 102 8.89 10.50 9.19
CA LEU A 102 9.81 11.55 9.68
C LEU A 102 11.18 10.97 10.03
N ALA A 103 11.23 9.80 10.65
CA ALA A 103 12.49 9.11 10.94
C ALA A 103 13.23 8.74 9.65
N THR A 104 12.54 8.15 8.64
CA THR A 104 13.16 7.82 7.36
C THR A 104 13.64 9.06 6.61
N ALA A 105 12.89 10.16 6.64
CA ALA A 105 13.29 11.41 6.01
C ALA A 105 14.50 12.07 6.70
N PHE A 106 14.54 12.02 8.04
CA PHE A 106 15.63 12.60 8.82
C PHE A 106 16.93 11.78 8.71
N PHE A 107 16.83 10.46 8.77
CA PHE A 107 17.97 9.54 8.71
C PHE A 107 18.25 9.00 7.30
N ARG A 108 17.71 9.62 6.23
CA ARG A 108 17.80 9.14 4.84
C ARG A 108 19.21 8.74 4.41
N ASP A 109 20.21 9.58 4.74
CA ASP A 109 21.60 9.32 4.32
C ASP A 109 22.22 8.12 5.07
N GLY A 110 21.84 7.92 6.33
CA GLY A 110 22.24 6.76 7.13
C GLY A 110 21.60 5.48 6.61
N ILE A 111 20.30 5.51 6.31
CA ILE A 111 19.55 4.37 5.76
C ILE A 111 20.07 4.04 4.35
N ALA A 112 20.30 5.03 3.51
CA ALA A 112 20.85 4.83 2.17
C ALA A 112 22.20 4.09 2.19
N ARG A 113 23.10 4.44 3.13
CA ARG A 113 24.38 3.72 3.32
C ARG A 113 24.19 2.27 3.76
N MET A 114 23.16 1.97 4.52
CA MET A 114 22.84 0.59 4.92
C MET A 114 22.24 -0.24 3.78
N MET A 115 21.54 0.41 2.85
CA MET A 115 20.89 -0.26 1.71
C MET A 115 21.84 -0.53 0.54
N GLY A 116 22.95 0.20 0.44
CA GLY A 116 23.98 -0.04 -0.58
C GLY A 116 24.30 1.18 -1.46
N GLU A 117 25.32 1.04 -2.32
CA GLU A 117 25.87 2.14 -3.11
C GLU A 117 24.85 2.81 -4.05
N ALA A 118 23.93 2.05 -4.63
CA ALA A 118 22.87 2.58 -5.48
C ALA A 118 21.96 3.59 -4.74
N TYR A 119 21.74 3.38 -3.45
CA TYR A 119 20.92 4.28 -2.61
C TYR A 119 21.74 5.46 -2.07
N VAL A 120 23.06 5.32 -1.95
CA VAL A 120 23.95 6.44 -1.57
C VAL A 120 24.00 7.49 -2.66
N ALA A 121 23.96 7.06 -3.93
CA ALA A 121 23.89 7.97 -5.08
C ALA A 121 22.55 8.74 -5.13
N HIS A 122 21.46 8.12 -4.65
CA HIS A 122 20.08 8.64 -4.71
C HIS A 122 19.36 8.51 -3.36
N PRO A 123 19.77 9.25 -2.32
CA PRO A 123 19.16 9.15 -0.98
C PRO A 123 17.67 9.57 -0.94
N GLU A 124 17.20 10.28 -1.97
CA GLU A 124 15.79 10.61 -2.17
C GLU A 124 14.89 9.38 -2.32
N TYR A 125 15.41 8.25 -2.80
CA TYR A 125 14.62 7.01 -2.89
C TYR A 125 14.14 6.52 -1.54
N VAL A 126 14.95 6.68 -0.49
CA VAL A 126 14.56 6.33 0.88
C VAL A 126 13.35 7.15 1.34
N VAL A 127 13.32 8.45 1.00
CA VAL A 127 12.19 9.34 1.32
C VAL A 127 10.94 8.93 0.54
N TRP A 128 11.06 8.60 -0.74
CA TRP A 128 9.93 8.13 -1.56
C TRP A 128 9.35 6.82 -1.04
N VAL A 129 10.21 5.87 -0.65
CA VAL A 129 9.78 4.62 -0.02
C VAL A 129 9.03 4.88 1.29
N GLY A 130 9.58 5.76 2.15
CA GLY A 130 8.92 6.18 3.38
C GLY A 130 7.54 6.80 3.13
N LEU A 131 7.40 7.60 2.07
CA LEU A 131 6.14 8.22 1.67
C LEU A 131 5.12 7.19 1.17
N ILE A 132 5.55 6.22 0.38
CA ILE A 132 4.69 5.12 -0.08
C ILE A 132 4.17 4.33 1.12
N ILE A 133 5.05 3.95 2.06
CA ILE A 133 4.69 3.22 3.27
C ILE A 133 3.70 4.03 4.12
N LEU A 134 3.93 5.34 4.26
CA LEU A 134 3.02 6.24 4.98
C LEU A 134 1.60 6.16 4.42
N PHE A 135 1.44 6.30 3.10
CA PHE A 135 0.13 6.27 2.45
C PHE A 135 -0.52 4.88 2.51
N ASP A 136 0.26 3.81 2.38
CA ASP A 136 -0.24 2.44 2.48
C ASP A 136 -0.78 2.13 3.88
N VAL A 137 -0.04 2.50 4.94
CA VAL A 137 -0.50 2.36 6.32
C VAL A 137 -1.74 3.23 6.57
N TRP A 138 -1.74 4.45 6.05
CA TRP A 138 -2.87 5.38 6.21
C TRP A 138 -4.14 4.85 5.57
N ALA A 139 -4.03 4.18 4.44
CA ALA A 139 -5.15 3.57 3.73
C ALA A 139 -5.64 2.25 4.37
N CYS A 140 -4.81 1.55 5.15
CA CYS A 140 -5.10 0.21 5.68
C CYS A 140 -6.41 0.16 6.48
N ILE A 141 -6.60 1.03 7.47
CA ILE A 141 -7.79 1.04 8.34
C ILE A 141 -9.06 1.53 7.61
N PRO A 142 -9.05 2.58 6.78
CA PRO A 142 -10.18 2.92 5.92
C PRO A 142 -10.64 1.76 5.01
N PHE A 143 -9.71 1.02 4.40
CA PHE A 143 -10.05 -0.15 3.61
C PHE A 143 -10.64 -1.28 4.46
N SER A 144 -10.15 -1.50 5.68
CA SER A 144 -10.70 -2.46 6.63
C SER A 144 -12.13 -2.09 7.03
N ARG A 145 -12.40 -0.81 7.23
CA ARG A 145 -13.76 -0.30 7.50
C ARG A 145 -14.72 -0.54 6.34
N LEU A 146 -14.27 -0.37 5.09
CA LEU A 146 -15.12 -0.67 3.93
C LEU A 146 -15.48 -2.17 3.86
N ARG A 147 -14.54 -3.04 4.22
CA ARG A 147 -14.79 -4.49 4.30
C ARG A 147 -15.74 -4.84 5.44
N GLU A 148 -15.57 -4.23 6.61
CA GLU A 148 -16.44 -4.41 7.77
C GLU A 148 -17.88 -4.00 7.46
N GLN A 149 -18.07 -2.91 6.73
CA GLN A 149 -19.41 -2.43 6.30
C GLN A 149 -20.01 -3.26 5.15
N GLY A 150 -19.33 -4.28 4.64
CA GLY A 150 -19.79 -5.08 3.52
C GLY A 150 -19.88 -4.31 2.19
N ARG A 151 -19.20 -3.16 2.07
CA ARG A 151 -19.19 -2.31 0.86
C ARG A 151 -18.19 -2.82 -0.17
N ALA A 152 -18.37 -4.08 -0.60
CA ALA A 152 -17.47 -4.78 -1.50
C ALA A 152 -17.23 -4.02 -2.82
N MET A 153 -18.29 -3.49 -3.44
CA MET A 153 -18.17 -2.78 -4.72
C MET A 153 -17.37 -1.50 -4.61
N THR A 154 -17.51 -0.74 -3.52
CA THR A 154 -16.70 0.45 -3.26
C THR A 154 -15.22 0.09 -3.06
N PHE A 155 -14.95 -0.97 -2.31
CA PHE A 155 -13.59 -1.48 -2.12
C PHE A 155 -12.93 -1.90 -3.44
N VAL A 156 -13.65 -2.71 -4.24
CA VAL A 156 -13.18 -3.17 -5.56
C VAL A 156 -12.97 -1.99 -6.51
N GLY A 157 -13.90 -1.04 -6.55
CA GLY A 157 -13.82 0.15 -7.40
C GLY A 157 -12.58 1.00 -7.08
N LEU A 158 -12.30 1.25 -5.79
CA LEU A 158 -11.11 1.99 -5.37
C LEU A 158 -9.81 1.25 -5.72
N LYS A 159 -9.77 -0.07 -5.50
CA LYS A 159 -8.61 -0.89 -5.89
C LYS A 159 -8.42 -0.92 -7.41
N ALA A 160 -9.47 -1.09 -8.18
CA ALA A 160 -9.41 -1.07 -9.64
C ALA A 160 -8.95 0.30 -10.15
N MET A 161 -9.47 1.39 -9.61
CA MET A 161 -9.05 2.74 -9.95
C MET A 161 -7.55 2.95 -9.68
N ASN A 162 -7.05 2.49 -8.53
CA ASN A 162 -5.62 2.55 -8.19
C ASN A 162 -4.77 1.81 -9.23
N VAL A 163 -5.18 0.59 -9.61
CA VAL A 163 -4.46 -0.20 -10.63
C VAL A 163 -4.49 0.47 -11.99
N VAL A 164 -5.66 0.93 -12.44
CA VAL A 164 -5.80 1.63 -13.73
C VAL A 164 -4.93 2.89 -13.76
N LEU A 165 -4.93 3.67 -12.67
CA LEU A 165 -4.11 4.87 -12.56
C LEU A 165 -2.61 4.51 -12.59
N ASN A 166 -2.19 3.46 -11.87
CA ASN A 166 -0.82 3.00 -11.86
C ASN A 166 -0.35 2.55 -13.25
N VAL A 167 -1.18 1.75 -13.95
CA VAL A 167 -0.92 1.31 -15.33
C VAL A 167 -0.86 2.51 -16.27
N ALA A 168 -1.82 3.42 -16.20
CA ALA A 168 -1.86 4.61 -17.05
C ALA A 168 -0.63 5.52 -16.84
N LEU A 169 -0.20 5.71 -15.60
CA LEU A 169 1.00 6.47 -15.28
C LEU A 169 2.25 5.74 -15.78
N ALA A 170 2.38 4.44 -15.58
CA ALA A 170 3.52 3.66 -16.05
C ALA A 170 3.69 3.74 -17.57
N PHE A 171 2.60 3.58 -18.34
CA PHE A 171 2.63 3.74 -19.79
C PHE A 171 2.81 5.20 -20.21
N GLY A 172 2.16 6.16 -19.54
CA GLY A 172 2.30 7.58 -19.86
C GLY A 172 3.71 8.11 -19.67
N PHE A 173 4.35 7.78 -18.55
CA PHE A 173 5.73 8.17 -18.29
C PHE A 173 6.72 7.42 -19.19
N GLY A 174 6.49 6.12 -19.47
CA GLY A 174 7.29 5.35 -20.39
C GLY A 174 7.21 5.88 -21.83
N ALA A 175 6.01 6.22 -22.31
CA ALA A 175 5.81 6.79 -23.64
C ALA A 175 6.35 8.23 -23.77
N ALA A 176 6.38 9.01 -22.69
CA ALA A 176 6.93 10.36 -22.66
C ALA A 176 8.48 10.39 -22.61
N GLY A 177 9.15 9.22 -22.55
CA GLY A 177 10.60 9.14 -22.45
C GLY A 177 11.21 9.70 -21.16
N LEU A 178 10.37 10.12 -20.20
CA LEU A 178 10.80 10.74 -18.95
C LEU A 178 11.69 9.81 -18.10
N PHE A 179 11.48 8.49 -18.21
CA PHE A 179 12.34 7.51 -17.54
C PHE A 179 13.70 7.30 -18.23
N ALA A 180 13.81 7.63 -19.50
CA ALA A 180 15.07 7.45 -20.27
C ALA A 180 16.04 8.61 -20.04
N THR A 181 15.57 9.80 -19.67
CA THR A 181 16.39 11.01 -19.55
C THR A 181 16.87 11.29 -18.12
N ASP A 182 16.09 10.95 -17.10
CA ASP A 182 16.43 11.27 -15.70
C ASP A 182 17.21 10.16 -14.98
N PHE A 183 17.20 8.92 -15.49
CA PHE A 183 17.94 7.79 -14.90
C PHE A 183 19.24 7.44 -15.62
N GLY A 184 19.76 8.34 -16.45
CA GLY A 184 21.13 8.25 -16.94
C GLY A 184 21.51 6.93 -17.66
N VAL A 185 20.57 6.27 -18.32
CA VAL A 185 20.90 5.16 -19.21
C VAL A 185 21.36 5.75 -20.54
N GLY A 186 22.59 6.29 -20.51
CA GLY A 186 23.33 6.52 -21.72
C GLY A 186 23.62 5.18 -22.39
N TRP A 187 23.25 5.06 -23.64
CA TRP A 187 23.62 4.00 -24.57
C TRP A 187 25.13 3.96 -24.76
#